data_1ee66c7073d1c19901ef69f5d215b715
#
_entry.id   1ee66c7073d1c19901ef69f5d215b715
#
_cell.length_a   1.000
_cell.length_b   1.000
_cell.length_c   1.000
_cell.angle_alpha   90.00
_cell.angle_beta   90.00
_cell.angle_gamma   90.00
#
_symmetry.space_group_name_H-M   'P 1'
#
loop_
_entity.id
_entity.type
_entity.pdbx_description
1 polymer ?
#
loop_
_entity_poly.entity_id
_entity_poly.type
_entity_poly.pdbx_seq_one_letter_code
_entity_poly.pdbx_strand_id
1 'polypeptide(L)'
;MTLYEELKARGLVAQITDDEIIDLINNGKATFYIGFDCTADSLTAGHFMALTLMKRLQMAGNKPIALIGGGTTMIGDPSGRTDMRKMLTKEDIDHNAACFKRQMERFIDFGEGKAIMLNNADWLLKLNYVCLLYTSPSP
;
A
#
# COMPACT_ATOMS: atom_id res chain seq x y z
N MET A 1 12.63 23.45 7.32
CA MET A 1 11.61 22.48 7.78
C MET A 1 11.93 21.14 7.14
N THR A 2 12.13 20.12 7.94
CA THR A 2 12.35 18.74 7.46
C THR A 2 11.06 18.15 6.93
N LEU A 3 11.16 17.06 6.15
CA LEU A 3 9.99 16.34 5.67
C LEU A 3 9.08 15.90 6.82
N TYR A 4 9.66 15.34 7.87
CA TYR A 4 8.89 14.88 9.03
C TYR A 4 8.14 16.03 9.72
N GLU A 5 8.80 17.17 9.91
CA GLU A 5 8.18 18.37 10.49
C GLU A 5 7.01 18.88 9.63
N GLU A 6 7.17 18.86 8.31
CA GLU A 6 6.10 19.25 7.39
C GLU A 6 4.91 18.27 7.49
N LEU A 7 5.16 16.96 7.48
CA LEU A 7 4.10 15.95 7.61
C LEU A 7 3.35 16.09 8.94
N LYS A 8 4.08 16.34 10.03
CA LYS A 8 3.52 16.54 11.36
C LYS A 8 2.67 17.82 11.41
N ALA A 9 3.19 18.93 10.89
CA ALA A 9 2.47 20.21 10.84
C ALA A 9 1.17 20.12 10.02
N ARG A 10 1.12 19.25 9.01
CA ARG A 10 -0.08 18.99 8.20
C ARG A 10 -1.05 17.99 8.83
N GLY A 11 -0.74 17.42 10.00
CA GLY A 11 -1.57 16.41 10.65
C GLY A 11 -1.55 15.04 9.95
N LEU A 12 -0.53 14.75 9.14
CA LEU A 12 -0.36 13.49 8.41
C LEU A 12 0.38 12.42 9.21
N VAL A 13 0.85 12.75 10.41
CA VAL A 13 1.51 11.81 11.32
C VAL A 13 0.69 11.71 12.59
N ALA A 14 0.08 10.56 12.81
CA ALA A 14 -0.64 10.26 14.05
C ALA A 14 0.30 9.68 15.12
N GLN A 15 1.14 8.73 14.70
CA GLN A 15 2.13 8.07 15.55
C GLN A 15 3.25 7.48 14.69
N ILE A 16 4.39 7.22 15.31
CA ILE A 16 5.50 6.46 14.75
C ILE A 16 5.87 5.34 15.72
N THR A 17 6.44 4.26 15.20
CA THR A 17 6.85 3.10 16.01
C THR A 17 8.28 3.22 16.52
N ASP A 18 9.11 4.00 15.81
CA ASP A 18 10.53 4.18 16.13
C ASP A 18 11.02 5.54 15.61
N ASP A 19 11.82 6.23 16.41
CA ASP A 19 12.36 7.54 16.03
C ASP A 19 13.38 7.48 14.89
N GLU A 20 14.00 6.33 14.64
CA GLU A 20 14.92 6.15 13.49
C GLU A 20 14.22 6.40 12.14
N ILE A 21 12.89 6.22 12.07
CA ILE A 21 12.10 6.51 10.89
C ILE A 21 12.25 7.97 10.45
N ILE A 22 12.37 8.88 11.41
CA ILE A 22 12.50 10.32 11.14
C ILE A 22 13.75 10.61 10.30
N ASP A 23 14.87 10.06 10.72
CA ASP A 23 16.15 10.25 10.02
C ASP A 23 16.14 9.56 8.65
N LEU A 24 15.57 8.36 8.55
CA LEU A 24 15.45 7.61 7.30
C LEU A 24 14.65 8.40 6.24
N ILE A 25 13.47 8.89 6.59
CA ILE A 25 12.61 9.60 5.63
C ILE A 25 13.14 10.99 5.29
N ASN A 26 13.73 11.70 6.25
CA ASN A 26 14.30 13.02 6.01
C ASN A 26 15.53 12.97 5.08
N ASN A 27 16.28 11.86 5.11
CA ASN A 27 17.48 11.67 4.28
C ASN A 27 17.22 10.90 2.98
N GLY A 28 15.97 10.58 2.66
CA GLY A 28 15.61 9.87 1.44
C GLY A 28 16.13 8.42 1.38
N LYS A 29 16.34 7.78 2.52
CA LYS A 29 16.92 6.44 2.64
C LYS A 29 15.89 5.34 2.89
N ALA A 30 14.65 5.71 3.13
CA ALA A 30 13.59 4.75 3.41
C ALA A 30 13.10 4.07 2.14
N THR A 31 12.93 2.76 2.20
CA THR A 31 12.03 2.02 1.31
C THR A 31 10.77 1.70 2.12
N PHE A 32 9.62 2.07 1.60
CA PHE A 32 8.34 1.95 2.31
C PHE A 32 7.25 1.45 1.39
N TYR A 33 6.20 0.88 1.96
CA TYR A 33 5.03 0.46 1.18
C TYR A 33 3.73 1.04 1.74
N ILE A 34 2.75 1.15 0.87
CA ILE A 34 1.35 1.40 1.22
C ILE A 34 0.50 0.38 0.48
N GLY A 35 -0.41 -0.28 1.22
CA GLY A 35 -1.31 -1.29 0.70
C GLY A 35 -2.60 -0.69 0.12
N PHE A 36 -3.06 -1.26 -0.99
CA PHE A 36 -4.28 -0.85 -1.68
C PHE A 36 -5.10 -2.10 -2.07
N ASP A 37 -6.31 -2.21 -1.54
CA ASP A 37 -7.23 -3.27 -1.93
C ASP A 37 -7.99 -2.88 -3.22
N CYS A 38 -7.94 -3.77 -4.22
CA CYS A 38 -8.50 -3.55 -5.55
C CYS A 38 -9.99 -3.95 -5.60
N THR A 39 -10.82 -3.36 -4.76
CA THR A 39 -12.26 -3.68 -4.67
C THR A 39 -13.10 -3.04 -5.77
N ALA A 40 -12.54 -2.11 -6.54
CA ALA A 40 -13.17 -1.41 -7.66
C ALA A 40 -12.11 -1.01 -8.69
N ASP A 41 -12.54 -0.54 -9.85
CA ASP A 41 -11.68 -0.10 -10.95
C ASP A 41 -11.18 1.35 -10.81
N SER A 42 -11.57 2.02 -9.74
CA SER A 42 -11.23 3.42 -9.49
C SER A 42 -10.75 3.66 -8.08
N LEU A 43 -9.72 4.50 -7.96
CA LEU A 43 -9.25 5.04 -6.69
C LEU A 43 -10.30 5.98 -6.09
N THR A 44 -10.40 5.99 -4.77
CA THR A 44 -11.29 6.87 -3.99
C THR A 44 -10.53 8.03 -3.37
N ALA A 45 -11.25 8.96 -2.75
CA ALA A 45 -10.65 10.07 -1.99
C ALA A 45 -9.72 9.58 -0.86
N GLY A 46 -10.03 8.44 -0.22
CA GLY A 46 -9.15 7.84 0.79
C GLY A 46 -7.81 7.40 0.20
N HIS A 47 -7.83 6.78 -0.98
CA HIS A 47 -6.61 6.42 -1.70
C HIS A 47 -5.79 7.66 -2.09
N PHE A 48 -6.45 8.77 -2.44
CA PHE A 48 -5.76 10.02 -2.77
C PHE A 48 -4.92 10.55 -1.61
N MET A 49 -5.41 10.45 -0.38
CA MET A 49 -4.64 10.85 0.81
C MET A 49 -3.36 10.01 0.94
N ALA A 50 -3.48 8.69 0.80
CA ALA A 50 -2.34 7.77 0.84
C ALA A 50 -1.32 8.05 -0.28
N LEU A 51 -1.81 8.30 -1.50
CA LEU A 51 -0.96 8.65 -2.64
C LEU A 51 -0.25 10.00 -2.47
N THR A 52 -0.92 10.97 -1.85
CA THR A 52 -0.31 12.28 -1.55
C THR A 52 0.84 12.13 -0.56
N LEU A 53 0.68 11.31 0.49
CA LEU A 53 1.76 10.97 1.41
C LEU A 53 2.90 10.25 0.68
N MET A 54 2.57 9.23 -0.10
CA MET A 54 3.54 8.46 -0.90
C MET A 54 4.34 9.38 -1.84
N LYS A 55 3.68 10.31 -2.50
CA LYS A 55 4.31 11.32 -3.38
C LYS A 55 5.29 12.21 -2.63
N ARG A 56 4.91 12.70 -1.45
CA ARG A 56 5.79 13.57 -0.64
C ARG A 56 7.05 12.83 -0.19
N LEU A 57 6.90 11.59 0.26
CA LEU A 57 8.03 10.73 0.63
C LEU A 57 8.93 10.45 -0.59
N GLN A 58 8.34 10.19 -1.76
CA GLN A 58 9.12 9.98 -2.99
C GLN A 58 9.89 11.22 -3.41
N MET A 59 9.27 12.40 -3.33
CA MET A 59 9.93 13.66 -3.67
C MET A 59 11.14 13.98 -2.78
N ALA A 60 11.15 13.46 -1.56
CA ALA A 60 12.29 13.55 -0.64
C ALA A 60 13.35 12.46 -0.86
N GLY A 61 13.22 11.64 -1.92
CA GLY A 61 14.18 10.62 -2.33
C GLY A 61 13.91 9.22 -1.79
N ASN A 62 12.85 9.03 -1.01
CA ASN A 62 12.46 7.71 -0.51
C ASN A 62 11.85 6.85 -1.64
N LYS A 63 11.93 5.54 -1.49
CA LYS A 63 11.48 4.56 -2.50
C LYS A 63 10.13 3.96 -2.13
N PRO A 64 9.04 4.34 -2.82
CA PRO A 64 7.72 3.78 -2.56
C PRO A 64 7.51 2.44 -3.23
N ILE A 65 6.79 1.57 -2.55
CA ILE A 65 6.23 0.34 -3.07
C ILE A 65 4.70 0.46 -2.98
N ALA A 66 4.03 0.47 -4.13
CA ALA A 66 2.58 0.35 -4.18
C ALA A 66 2.21 -1.13 -4.07
N LEU A 67 1.72 -1.55 -2.92
CA LEU A 67 1.36 -2.94 -2.65
C LEU A 67 -0.11 -3.18 -2.96
N ILE A 68 -0.38 -3.94 -4.01
CA ILE A 68 -1.73 -4.33 -4.38
C ILE A 68 -2.17 -5.54 -3.56
N GLY A 69 -3.33 -5.43 -2.94
CA GLY A 69 -3.93 -6.48 -2.13
C GLY A 69 -4.69 -7.53 -2.95
N GLY A 70 -4.10 -8.09 -4.02
CA GLY A 70 -4.79 -9.06 -4.88
C GLY A 70 -5.22 -10.31 -4.13
N GLY A 71 -4.36 -10.85 -3.26
CA GLY A 71 -4.69 -12.01 -2.42
C GLY A 71 -5.67 -11.66 -1.31
N THR A 72 -5.49 -10.54 -0.63
CA THR A 72 -6.37 -10.11 0.47
C THR A 72 -7.75 -9.69 -0.02
N THR A 73 -7.84 -9.08 -1.19
CA THR A 73 -9.13 -8.69 -1.80
C THR A 73 -10.00 -9.90 -2.14
N MET A 74 -9.40 -11.06 -2.47
CA MET A 74 -10.15 -12.31 -2.73
C MET A 74 -10.87 -12.82 -1.48
N ILE A 75 -10.26 -12.62 -0.30
CA ILE A 75 -10.83 -13.08 0.97
C ILE A 75 -11.91 -12.12 1.47
N GLY A 76 -11.79 -10.85 1.14
CA GLY A 76 -12.62 -9.77 1.67
C GLY A 76 -12.19 -9.31 3.07
N ASP A 77 -12.41 -8.05 3.36
CA ASP A 77 -12.16 -7.50 4.69
C ASP A 77 -13.38 -7.75 5.60
N PRO A 78 -13.24 -8.48 6.71
CA PRO A 78 -14.34 -8.72 7.66
C PRO A 78 -14.73 -7.49 8.49
N SER A 79 -14.07 -6.34 8.31
CA SER A 79 -14.31 -5.15 9.12
C SER A 79 -15.70 -4.53 8.88
N GLY A 80 -16.70 -5.04 9.61
CA GLY A 80 -17.84 -4.29 10.09
C GLY A 80 -18.97 -3.92 9.11
N ARG A 81 -19.00 -4.40 7.87
CA ARG A 81 -20.14 -4.22 6.98
C ARG A 81 -20.77 -5.56 6.63
N THR A 82 -22.01 -5.71 7.05
CA THR A 82 -22.90 -6.89 6.85
C THR A 82 -23.35 -7.12 5.40
N ASP A 83 -22.96 -6.27 4.46
CA ASP A 83 -23.20 -6.52 3.05
C ASP A 83 -22.20 -7.58 2.57
N MET A 84 -22.73 -8.75 2.19
CA MET A 84 -21.96 -9.78 1.53
C MET A 84 -21.31 -9.16 0.28
N ARG A 85 -20.03 -8.74 0.41
CA ARG A 85 -19.26 -8.26 -0.73
C ARG A 85 -19.20 -9.39 -1.75
N LYS A 86 -19.68 -9.11 -2.96
CA LYS A 86 -19.56 -10.02 -4.08
C LYS A 86 -18.09 -10.46 -4.17
N MET A 87 -17.85 -11.76 -4.06
CA MET A 87 -16.50 -12.29 -4.22
C MET A 87 -16.00 -11.91 -5.61
N LEU A 88 -14.94 -11.11 -5.66
CA LEU A 88 -14.32 -10.71 -6.91
C LEU A 88 -13.57 -11.90 -7.50
N THR A 89 -13.66 -12.07 -8.80
CA THR A 89 -12.85 -13.06 -9.51
C THR A 89 -11.41 -12.59 -9.62
N LYS A 90 -10.51 -13.50 -9.93
CA LYS A 90 -9.11 -13.13 -10.20
C LYS A 90 -9.00 -12.13 -11.35
N GLU A 91 -9.82 -12.32 -12.39
CA GLU A 91 -9.88 -11.45 -13.56
C GLU A 91 -10.35 -10.04 -13.18
N ASP A 92 -11.35 -9.90 -12.30
CA ASP A 92 -11.81 -8.60 -11.80
C ASP A 92 -10.69 -7.90 -11.03
N ILE A 93 -9.97 -8.62 -10.17
CA ILE A 93 -8.87 -8.08 -9.37
C ILE A 93 -7.71 -7.64 -10.26
N ASP A 94 -7.32 -8.45 -11.24
CA ASP A 94 -6.26 -8.12 -12.19
C ASP A 94 -6.62 -6.89 -13.03
N HIS A 95 -7.90 -6.78 -13.46
CA HIS A 95 -8.42 -5.60 -14.15
C HIS A 95 -8.35 -4.35 -13.26
N ASN A 96 -8.84 -4.43 -12.03
CA ASN A 96 -8.84 -3.33 -11.07
C ASN A 96 -7.40 -2.90 -10.73
N ALA A 97 -6.49 -3.84 -10.54
CA ALA A 97 -5.07 -3.55 -10.31
C ALA A 97 -4.43 -2.77 -11.47
N ALA A 98 -4.74 -3.14 -12.72
CA ALA A 98 -4.29 -2.42 -13.90
C ALA A 98 -4.86 -0.99 -13.97
N CYS A 99 -6.13 -0.82 -13.59
CA CYS A 99 -6.77 0.49 -13.49
C CYS A 99 -6.12 1.35 -12.39
N PHE A 100 -5.84 0.78 -11.24
CA PHE A 100 -5.13 1.46 -10.15
C PHE A 100 -3.74 1.93 -10.58
N LYS A 101 -2.98 1.07 -11.25
CA LYS A 101 -1.65 1.42 -11.76
C LYS A 101 -1.70 2.66 -12.65
N ARG A 102 -2.59 2.67 -13.65
CA ARG A 102 -2.74 3.82 -14.57
C ARG A 102 -3.11 5.11 -13.86
N GLN A 103 -3.92 5.03 -12.79
CA GLN A 103 -4.29 6.19 -11.98
C GLN A 103 -3.13 6.64 -11.08
N MET A 104 -2.42 5.69 -10.46
CA MET A 104 -1.27 5.97 -9.59
C MET A 104 -0.10 6.60 -10.34
N GLU A 105 0.12 6.22 -11.60
CA GLU A 105 1.18 6.79 -12.47
C GLU A 105 1.07 8.31 -12.65
N ARG A 106 -0.09 8.89 -12.39
CA ARG A 106 -0.28 10.35 -12.40
C ARG A 106 0.29 11.04 -11.15
N PHE A 107 0.51 10.29 -10.08
CA PHE A 107 0.99 10.81 -8.79
C PHE A 107 2.39 10.33 -8.48
N ILE A 108 2.66 9.06 -8.71
CA ILE A 108 3.88 8.35 -8.34
C ILE A 108 4.70 8.08 -9.59
N ASP A 109 5.98 8.30 -9.50
CA ASP A 109 6.92 7.99 -10.57
C ASP A 109 7.39 6.52 -10.45
N PHE A 110 6.96 5.69 -11.39
CA PHE A 110 7.34 4.27 -11.52
C PHE A 110 8.53 4.04 -12.45
N GLY A 111 9.32 5.08 -12.76
CA GLY A 111 10.52 4.95 -13.56
C GLY A 111 11.57 4.02 -12.94
N GLU A 112 12.61 3.74 -13.70
CA GLU A 112 13.73 2.88 -13.26
C GLU A 112 14.36 3.40 -11.97
N GLY A 113 14.52 2.52 -10.97
CA GLY A 113 15.08 2.84 -9.65
C GLY A 113 14.19 3.70 -8.76
N LYS A 114 12.91 3.93 -9.15
CA LYS A 114 11.94 4.72 -8.39
C LYS A 114 10.89 3.83 -7.72
N ALA A 115 9.59 4.12 -7.89
CA ALA A 115 8.54 3.27 -7.32
C ALA A 115 8.44 1.93 -8.04
N ILE A 116 8.01 0.90 -7.29
CA ILE A 116 7.60 -0.38 -7.86
C ILE A 116 6.17 -0.71 -7.40
N MET A 117 5.49 -1.52 -8.19
CA MET A 117 4.20 -2.09 -7.83
C MET A 117 4.36 -3.59 -7.59
N LEU A 118 3.90 -4.06 -6.43
CA LEU A 118 3.86 -5.47 -6.07
C LEU A 118 2.42 -5.90 -5.81
N ASN A 119 2.14 -7.18 -6.06
CA ASN A 119 0.85 -7.78 -5.76
C ASN A 119 1.05 -8.89 -4.73
N ASN A 120 0.38 -8.80 -3.58
CA ASN A 120 0.52 -9.81 -2.53
C ASN A 120 -0.03 -11.18 -2.92
N ALA A 121 -0.86 -11.28 -3.96
CA ALA A 121 -1.29 -12.56 -4.53
C ALA A 121 -0.11 -13.42 -5.01
N ASP A 122 1.01 -12.81 -5.42
CA ASP A 122 2.18 -13.53 -5.95
C ASP A 122 2.82 -14.49 -4.92
N TRP A 123 2.69 -14.16 -3.63
CA TRP A 123 3.19 -15.02 -2.55
C TRP A 123 2.08 -15.58 -1.67
N LEU A 124 0.99 -14.86 -1.39
CA LEU A 124 -0.09 -15.35 -0.52
C LEU A 124 -0.82 -16.56 -1.10
N LEU A 125 -1.09 -16.56 -2.41
CA LEU A 125 -1.81 -17.67 -3.06
C LEU A 125 -0.98 -18.96 -3.13
N LYS A 126 0.31 -18.87 -2.91
CA LYS A 126 1.23 -20.04 -2.87
C LYS A 126 1.37 -20.62 -1.46
N LEU A 127 0.88 -19.92 -0.44
CA LEU A 127 0.97 -20.37 0.94
C LEU A 127 -0.04 -21.50 1.23
N ASN A 128 0.44 -22.55 1.87
CA ASN A 128 -0.43 -23.57 2.44
C ASN A 128 -0.92 -23.09 3.82
N TYR A 129 -2.21 -23.32 4.12
CA TYR A 129 -2.81 -22.91 5.39
C TYR A 129 -2.07 -23.50 6.61
N VAL A 130 -1.65 -24.76 6.55
CA VAL A 130 -0.89 -25.41 7.61
C VAL A 130 0.49 -24.76 7.80
N CYS A 131 1.17 -24.45 6.71
CA CYS A 131 2.46 -23.75 6.76
C CYS A 131 2.30 -22.33 7.36
N LEU A 132 1.23 -21.64 7.00
CA LEU A 132 0.93 -20.31 7.55
C LEU A 132 0.70 -20.37 9.07
N LEU A 133 -0.09 -21.32 9.55
CA LEU A 133 -0.33 -21.52 10.98
C LEU A 133 0.97 -21.87 11.75
N TYR A 134 1.82 -22.70 11.15
CA TYR A 134 3.07 -23.13 11.77
C TYR A 134 4.10 -21.98 11.88
N THR A 135 4.13 -21.08 10.91
CA THR A 135 5.08 -19.95 10.85
C THR A 135 4.56 -18.66 11.46
N SER A 136 3.26 -18.58 11.76
CA SER A 136 2.67 -17.40 12.41
C SER A 136 3.10 -17.33 13.89
N PRO A 137 3.45 -16.13 14.39
CA PRO A 137 3.76 -15.97 15.80
C PRO A 137 2.53 -16.31 16.64
N SER A 138 2.74 -17.03 17.74
CA SER A 138 1.70 -17.27 18.72
C SER A 138 1.29 -15.95 19.39
N PRO A 139 0.00 -15.75 19.68
CA PRO A 139 -0.47 -14.60 20.45
C PRO A 139 0.10 -14.59 21.88
#